data_a625d8f247416f4c2a86ff2f7bb95c92
#
_entry.id   a625d8f247416f4c2a86ff2f7bb95c92
#
_cell.length_a   1.000
_cell.length_b   1.000
_cell.length_c   1.000
_cell.angle_alpha   90.00
_cell.angle_beta   90.00
_cell.angle_gamma   90.00
#
_symmetry.space_group_name_H-M   'P 1'
#
loop_
_entity.id
_entity.type
_entity.pdbx_description
1 polymer ?
#
loop_
_entity_poly.entity_id
_entity_poly.type
_entity_poly.pdbx_seq_one_letter_code
_entity_poly.pdbx_strand_id
1 'polypeptide(L)' 'MWKVIYIAPTAKIAERIKTKLSEEGFLVQVRPINLSKQQYEILVPEGELEDVQEVLNGILHK' A
#
# COMPACT_ATOMS: atom_id res chain seq x y z
N MET A 1 -12.69 -7.04 5.69
CA MET A 1 -12.83 -5.59 5.43
C MET A 1 -11.47 -5.02 5.05
N TRP A 2 -11.44 -4.14 4.07
CA TRP A 2 -10.20 -3.52 3.62
C TRP A 2 -9.81 -2.35 4.49
N LYS A 3 -8.53 -2.22 4.78
CA LYS A 3 -8.01 -1.13 5.60
C LYS A 3 -6.93 -0.38 4.85
N VAL A 4 -6.94 0.94 4.98
CA VAL A 4 -5.89 1.78 4.40
C VAL A 4 -4.66 1.70 5.28
N ILE A 5 -3.52 1.36 4.67
CA ILE A 5 -2.26 1.23 5.40
C ILE A 5 -1.27 2.37 5.09
N TYR A 6 -1.49 3.06 3.99
CA TYR A 6 -0.55 4.09 3.56
C TYR A 6 -1.20 4.97 2.50
N ILE A 7 -0.82 6.24 2.50
CA ILE A 7 -1.22 7.20 1.46
C ILE A 7 0.04 7.52 0.65
N ALA A 8 0.08 7.01 -0.57
CA ALA A 8 1.23 7.23 -1.45
C ALA A 8 1.11 8.60 -2.13
N PRO A 9 2.16 9.42 -2.09
CA PRO A 9 2.12 10.75 -2.68
C PRO A 9 2.18 10.76 -4.21
N THR A 10 2.56 9.64 -4.83
CA THR A 10 2.63 9.53 -6.29
C THR A 10 2.18 8.15 -6.73
N ALA A 11 1.76 8.04 -8.00
CA ALA A 11 1.40 6.76 -8.59
C ALA A 11 2.58 5.79 -8.59
N LYS A 12 3.79 6.30 -8.81
CA LYS A 12 4.99 5.48 -8.86
C LYS A 12 5.27 4.80 -7.53
N ILE A 13 5.13 5.56 -6.44
CA ILE A 13 5.33 5.01 -5.10
C ILE A 13 4.24 4.00 -4.76
N ALA A 14 2.99 4.31 -5.13
CA ALA A 14 1.88 3.39 -4.92
C ALA A 14 2.11 2.06 -5.62
N GLU A 15 2.55 2.11 -6.87
CA GLU A 15 2.81 0.91 -7.65
C GLU A 15 3.97 0.10 -7.08
N ARG A 16 5.01 0.78 -6.63
CA ARG A 16 6.16 0.13 -6.00
C ARG A 16 5.75 -0.65 -4.76
N ILE A 17 4.94 -0.03 -3.89
CA ILE A 17 4.46 -0.68 -2.69
C ILE A 17 3.57 -1.85 -3.03
N LYS A 18 2.65 -1.66 -3.98
CA LYS A 18 1.75 -2.72 -4.42
C LYS A 18 2.52 -3.93 -4.94
N THR A 19 3.52 -3.68 -5.80
CA THR A 19 4.33 -4.76 -6.37
C THR A 19 5.05 -5.53 -5.28
N LYS A 20 5.66 -4.81 -4.35
CA LYS A 20 6.44 -5.43 -3.29
C LYS A 20 5.57 -6.30 -2.39
N LEU A 21 4.41 -5.78 -1.98
CA LEU A 21 3.51 -6.54 -1.14
C LEU A 21 2.90 -7.73 -1.87
N SER A 22 2.61 -7.57 -3.16
CA SER A 22 2.11 -8.68 -3.97
C SER A 22 3.15 -9.79 -4.09
N GLU A 23 4.42 -9.43 -4.21
CA GLU A 23 5.51 -10.41 -4.25
C GLU A 23 5.60 -11.21 -2.96
N GLU A 24 5.23 -10.60 -1.84
CA GLU A 24 5.20 -11.27 -0.54
C GLU A 24 3.94 -12.11 -0.33
N GLY A 25 3.04 -12.10 -1.30
CA GLY A 25 1.83 -12.91 -1.25
C GLY A 25 0.62 -12.23 -0.65
N PHE A 26 0.66 -10.93 -0.43
CA PHE A 26 -0.48 -10.19 0.15
C PHE A 26 -1.44 -9.71 -0.93
N LEU A 27 -2.72 -9.62 -0.56
CA LEU A 27 -3.72 -8.97 -1.41
C LEU A 27 -3.62 -7.47 -1.17
N VAL A 28 -3.51 -6.71 -2.26
CA VAL A 28 -3.33 -5.25 -2.16
C VAL A 28 -4.24 -4.55 -3.16
N GLN A 29 -4.87 -3.47 -2.72
CA GLN A 29 -5.63 -2.58 -3.59
C GLN A 29 -5.03 -1.19 -3.55
N VAL A 30 -5.03 -0.51 -4.69
CA VAL A 30 -4.60 0.88 -4.79
C VAL A 30 -5.76 1.67 -5.35
N ARG A 31 -6.17 2.75 -4.66
CA ARG A 31 -7.27 3.60 -5.12
C ARG A 31 -6.84 5.05 -5.14
N PRO A 32 -7.19 5.79 -6.20
CA PRO A 32 -6.95 7.24 -6.20
C PRO A 32 -7.88 7.93 -5.22
N ILE A 33 -7.36 8.84 -4.40
CA ILE A 33 -8.16 9.59 -3.45
C ILE A 33 -8.21 11.07 -3.75
N ASN A 34 -7.26 11.57 -4.53
CA ASN A 34 -7.23 12.98 -4.90
C ASN A 34 -6.57 13.10 -6.26
N LEU A 35 -7.38 13.25 -7.31
CA LEU A 35 -6.88 13.27 -8.67
C LEU A 35 -6.00 14.48 -8.95
N SER A 36 -6.30 15.63 -8.35
CA SER A 36 -5.52 16.83 -8.60
C SER A 36 -4.14 16.78 -7.96
N LYS A 37 -3.99 16.04 -6.87
CA LYS A 37 -2.70 15.84 -6.19
C LYS A 37 -2.06 14.49 -6.48
N GLN A 38 -2.74 13.65 -7.23
CA GLN A 38 -2.26 12.31 -7.60
C GLN A 38 -1.89 11.45 -6.41
N GLN A 39 -2.66 11.56 -5.33
CA GLN A 39 -2.47 10.75 -4.15
C GLN A 39 -3.28 9.47 -4.25
N TYR A 40 -2.74 8.39 -3.67
CA TYR A 40 -3.33 7.05 -3.74
C TYR A 40 -3.34 6.40 -2.38
N GLU A 41 -4.45 5.70 -2.06
CA GLU A 41 -4.51 4.87 -0.85
C GLU A 41 -4.08 3.46 -1.18
N ILE A 42 -3.31 2.87 -0.27
CA ILE A 42 -2.94 1.46 -0.35
C ILE A 42 -3.78 0.73 0.69
N LEU A 43 -4.53 -0.28 0.25
CA LEU A 43 -5.44 -1.01 1.12
C LEU A 43 -5.09 -2.50 1.13
N VAL A 44 -5.27 -3.11 2.30
CA VAL A 44 -5.09 -4.55 2.47
C VAL A 44 -6.23 -5.11 3.32
N PRO A 45 -6.48 -6.43 3.26
CA PRO A 45 -7.47 -7.04 4.16
C PRO A 45 -7.05 -6.88 5.61
N GLU A 46 -8.03 -6.67 6.48
CA GLU A 46 -7.78 -6.44 7.90
C GLU A 46 -6.98 -7.57 8.54
N GLY A 47 -7.24 -8.81 8.14
CA GLY A 47 -6.54 -9.97 8.70
C GLY A 47 -5.06 -10.03 8.36
N GLU A 48 -4.59 -9.26 7.38
CA GLU A 48 -3.18 -9.23 7.00
C GLU A 48 -2.46 -7.98 7.47
N LEU A 49 -3.15 -7.13 8.24
CA LEU A 49 -2.67 -5.80 8.58
C LEU A 49 -1.32 -5.81 9.30
N GLU A 50 -1.17 -6.68 10.30
CA GLU A 50 0.07 -6.75 11.08
C GLU A 50 1.25 -7.19 10.23
N ASP A 51 1.07 -8.23 9.45
CA ASP A 51 2.13 -8.76 8.60
C ASP A 51 2.53 -7.76 7.52
N VAL A 52 1.53 -7.10 6.94
CA VAL A 52 1.77 -6.10 5.91
C VAL A 52 2.53 -4.90 6.48
N GLN A 53 2.19 -4.46 7.69
CA GLN A 53 2.87 -3.32 8.30
C GLN A 53 4.35 -3.60 8.53
N GLU A 54 4.68 -4.83 8.88
CA GLU A 54 6.07 -5.22 9.06
C GLU A 54 6.85 -5.15 7.75
N VAL A 55 6.25 -5.66 6.67
CA VAL A 55 6.87 -5.59 5.35
C VAL A 55 6.96 -4.13 4.87
N LEU A 56 5.91 -3.36 5.09
CA LEU A 56 5.86 -1.96 4.68
C LEU A 56 6.96 -1.15 5.37
N ASN A 57 7.19 -1.38 6.66
CA ASN A 57 8.28 -0.72 7.38
C ASN A 57 9.62 -1.02 6.72
N GLY A 58 9.85 -2.26 6.30
CA GLY A 58 11.07 -2.62 5.61
C GLY A 58 11.24 -1.88 4.28
N ILE A 59 10.13 -1.64 3.57
CA ILE A 59 10.16 -0.88 2.31
C ILE A 59 10.47 0.60 2.57
N LEU A 60 9.81 1.19 3.56
CA LEU A 60 9.88 2.63 3.80
C LEU A 60 11.13 3.08 4.54
N HIS A 61 11.78 2.19 5.25
CA HIS A 61 12.96 2.52 6.07
C HIS A 61 14.27 1.99 5.50
N LYS A 62 14.27 1.75 4.23
CA LYS A 62 15.49 1.28 3.55
C LYS A 62 16.44 2.41 3.26
#